data_5bf39716d452546733240888c2fc2a5c
#
_entry.id   5bf39716d452546733240888c2fc2a5c
#
_cell.length_a   1.000
_cell.length_b   1.000
_cell.length_c   1.000
_cell.angle_alpha   90.00
_cell.angle_beta   90.00
_cell.angle_gamma   90.00
#
_symmetry.space_group_name_H-M   'P 1'
#
loop_
_entity.id
_entity.type
_entity.pdbx_description
1 polymer ?
#
loop_
_entity_poly.entity_id
_entity_poly.type
_entity_poly.pdbx_seq_one_letter_code
_entity_poly.pdbx_strand_id
1 'polypeptide(L)'
;MNEKTYVVRRLTPLECTRLQGYPDGWVDIGDWVDSKGKKHKDADSAKYKALGNSIALPFWYQLLGNISDVMRREDTTAQTHTLGSLFDGIGGFPYCWAMRNGKESVRWNSEIEEFPEAVVTQHFGDEDWGIEGDFDEYFQ
;
A
#
# COMPACT_ATOMS: atom_id res chain seq x y z
N MET A 1 -18.02 34.13 26.94
CA MET A 1 -16.81 33.60 26.26
C MET A 1 -16.98 32.09 26.17
N ASN A 2 -17.03 31.54 24.96
CA ASN A 2 -17.07 30.08 24.82
C ASN A 2 -15.67 29.52 25.11
N GLU A 3 -15.47 28.85 26.22
CA GLU A 3 -14.27 28.07 26.48
C GLU A 3 -14.18 26.94 25.45
N LYS A 4 -13.14 27.00 24.62
CA LYS A 4 -12.82 25.88 23.70
C LYS A 4 -12.14 24.80 24.51
N THR A 5 -12.78 23.65 24.66
CA THR A 5 -12.17 22.47 25.25
C THR A 5 -11.35 21.76 24.19
N TYR A 6 -10.05 21.56 24.44
CA TYR A 6 -9.16 20.81 23.56
C TYR A 6 -8.98 19.39 24.11
N VAL A 7 -9.09 18.40 23.23
CA VAL A 7 -8.84 16.99 23.57
C VAL A 7 -7.63 16.50 22.78
N VAL A 8 -6.67 15.90 23.48
CA VAL A 8 -5.53 15.23 22.86
C VAL A 8 -5.83 13.75 22.78
N ARG A 9 -5.77 13.16 21.58
CA ARG A 9 -5.94 11.73 21.35
C ARG A 9 -4.92 11.22 20.34
N ARG A 10 -4.74 9.92 20.29
CA ARG A 10 -3.98 9.28 19.19
C ARG A 10 -4.82 9.28 17.91
N LEU A 11 -4.15 9.32 16.76
CA LEU A 11 -4.78 9.03 15.48
C LEU A 11 -5.26 7.57 15.45
N THR A 12 -6.36 7.32 14.81
CA THR A 12 -6.84 5.95 14.54
C THR A 12 -6.02 5.30 13.42
N PRO A 13 -6.02 3.96 13.27
CA PRO A 13 -5.38 3.31 12.11
C PRO A 13 -5.89 3.85 10.78
N LEU A 14 -7.20 4.11 10.64
CA LEU A 14 -7.78 4.71 9.44
C LEU A 14 -7.20 6.11 9.13
N GLU A 15 -7.08 6.96 10.15
CA GLU A 15 -6.45 8.29 9.97
C GLU A 15 -4.98 8.17 9.55
N CYS A 16 -4.24 7.21 10.12
CA CYS A 16 -2.86 6.92 9.71
C CYS A 16 -2.79 6.39 8.27
N THR A 17 -3.71 5.51 7.87
CA THR A 17 -3.85 4.99 6.50
C THR A 17 -4.02 6.14 5.51
N ARG A 18 -4.96 7.05 5.78
CA ARG A 18 -5.22 8.23 4.95
C ARG A 18 -4.03 9.20 4.88
N LEU A 19 -3.32 9.41 5.99
CA LEU A 19 -2.12 10.26 6.01
C LEU A 19 -0.98 9.70 5.15
N GLN A 20 -0.89 8.39 5.04
CA GLN A 20 0.08 7.73 4.14
C GLN A 20 -0.41 7.69 2.68
N GLY A 21 -1.68 8.01 2.42
CA GLY A 21 -2.26 8.01 1.10
C GLY A 21 -2.76 6.64 0.62
N TYR A 22 -2.90 5.67 1.51
CA TYR A 22 -3.54 4.39 1.18
C TYR A 22 -5.06 4.51 1.13
N PRO A 23 -5.74 3.66 0.35
CA PRO A 23 -7.19 3.54 0.39
C PRO A 23 -7.70 3.19 1.78
N ASP A 24 -8.92 3.60 2.10
CA ASP A 24 -9.60 3.22 3.33
C ASP A 24 -9.68 1.69 3.44
N GLY A 25 -9.43 1.16 4.63
CA GLY A 25 -9.48 -0.28 4.86
C GLY A 25 -8.25 -1.06 4.40
N TRP A 26 -7.22 -0.43 3.84
CA TRP A 26 -6.03 -1.12 3.33
C TRP A 26 -5.40 -2.10 4.31
N VAL A 27 -5.34 -1.75 5.59
CA VAL A 27 -4.79 -2.61 6.66
C VAL A 27 -5.87 -3.32 7.47
N ASP A 28 -7.14 -3.20 7.09
CA ASP A 28 -8.27 -3.81 7.80
C ASP A 28 -8.59 -5.19 7.24
N ILE A 29 -7.62 -6.11 7.32
CA ILE A 29 -7.74 -7.47 6.79
C ILE A 29 -8.51 -8.43 7.73
N GLY A 30 -8.94 -7.95 8.90
CA GLY A 30 -9.63 -8.77 9.89
C GLY A 30 -8.71 -9.77 10.61
N ASP A 31 -9.27 -10.91 11.00
CA ASP A 31 -8.49 -12.03 11.54
C ASP A 31 -7.66 -12.65 10.41
N TRP A 32 -6.40 -12.92 10.65
CA TRP A 32 -5.47 -13.39 9.63
C TRP A 32 -4.64 -14.60 10.10
N VAL A 33 -3.94 -15.24 9.16
CA VAL A 33 -3.13 -16.44 9.42
C VAL A 33 -1.69 -16.15 9.00
N ASP A 34 -0.73 -16.48 9.86
CA ASP A 34 0.69 -16.35 9.55
C ASP A 34 1.22 -17.50 8.68
N SER A 35 2.47 -17.39 8.23
CA SER A 35 3.15 -18.39 7.40
C SER A 35 3.24 -19.78 8.03
N LYS A 36 3.06 -19.88 9.35
CA LYS A 36 3.06 -21.13 10.11
C LYS A 36 1.67 -21.71 10.35
N GLY A 37 0.64 -21.08 9.79
CA GLY A 37 -0.76 -21.47 9.96
C GLY A 37 -1.39 -21.06 11.30
N LYS A 38 -0.74 -20.17 12.07
CA LYS A 38 -1.29 -19.66 13.32
C LYS A 38 -2.27 -18.51 13.05
N LYS A 39 -3.42 -18.59 13.69
CA LYS A 39 -4.46 -17.55 13.60
C LYS A 39 -4.17 -16.39 14.53
N HIS A 40 -4.30 -15.20 14.02
CA HIS A 40 -4.17 -13.93 14.74
C HIS A 40 -5.49 -13.17 14.68
N LYS A 41 -5.79 -12.48 15.77
CA LYS A 41 -6.94 -11.57 15.83
C LYS A 41 -6.58 -10.22 15.23
N ASP A 42 -7.58 -9.56 14.67
CA ASP A 42 -7.47 -8.17 14.28
C ASP A 42 -7.04 -7.29 15.46
N ALA A 43 -5.98 -6.50 15.26
CA ALA A 43 -5.40 -5.70 16.34
C ALA A 43 -4.81 -4.40 15.79
N ASP A 44 -5.23 -3.27 16.37
CA ASP A 44 -4.73 -1.95 16.03
C ASP A 44 -3.21 -1.81 16.16
N SER A 45 -2.60 -2.53 17.11
CA SER A 45 -1.14 -2.50 17.32
C SER A 45 -0.36 -2.98 16.09
N ALA A 46 -0.84 -4.04 15.42
CA ALA A 46 -0.23 -4.52 14.18
C ALA A 46 -0.38 -3.49 13.05
N LYS A 47 -1.56 -2.89 12.92
CA LYS A 47 -1.86 -1.83 11.96
C LYS A 47 -0.96 -0.60 12.16
N TYR A 48 -0.83 -0.10 13.40
CA TYR A 48 0.05 1.03 13.70
C TYR A 48 1.51 0.73 13.38
N LYS A 49 2.01 -0.48 13.71
CA LYS A 49 3.38 -0.89 13.39
C LYS A 49 3.59 -0.90 11.88
N ALA A 50 2.69 -1.53 11.14
CA ALA A 50 2.78 -1.66 9.69
C ALA A 50 2.70 -0.29 8.99
N LEU A 51 1.74 0.56 9.37
CA LEU A 51 1.62 1.92 8.83
C LEU A 51 2.82 2.79 9.20
N GLY A 52 3.36 2.68 10.43
CA GLY A 52 4.53 3.44 10.87
C GLY A 52 5.81 3.08 10.12
N ASN A 53 5.92 1.84 9.64
CA ASN A 53 7.06 1.37 8.84
C ASN A 53 6.84 1.58 7.33
N SER A 54 5.68 2.06 6.92
CA SER A 54 5.31 2.22 5.53
C SER A 54 5.80 3.56 4.94
N ILE A 55 5.50 3.78 3.68
CA ILE A 55 5.90 4.94 2.88
C ILE A 55 4.70 5.84 2.60
N ALA A 56 4.96 7.13 2.35
CA ALA A 56 3.94 8.09 1.90
C ALA A 56 3.69 7.92 0.40
N LEU A 57 2.57 7.31 0.03
CA LEU A 57 2.25 6.95 -1.35
C LEU A 57 2.26 8.11 -2.35
N PRO A 58 1.76 9.34 -2.05
CA PRO A 58 1.72 10.41 -3.03
C PRO A 58 3.11 10.78 -3.57
N PHE A 59 4.13 10.79 -2.71
CA PHE A 59 5.52 11.03 -3.10
C PHE A 59 6.04 9.91 -4.02
N TRP A 60 5.85 8.66 -3.60
CA TRP A 60 6.36 7.50 -4.35
C TRP A 60 5.61 7.26 -5.63
N TYR A 61 4.31 7.51 -5.68
CA TYR A 61 3.52 7.47 -6.91
C TYR A 61 4.10 8.44 -7.96
N GLN A 62 4.40 9.67 -7.58
CA GLN A 62 5.01 10.65 -8.48
C GLN A 62 6.41 10.23 -8.92
N LEU A 63 7.25 9.75 -8.00
CA LEU A 63 8.62 9.32 -8.30
C LEU A 63 8.64 8.13 -9.25
N LEU A 64 7.89 7.06 -8.93
CA LEU A 64 7.80 5.86 -9.75
C LEU A 64 7.14 6.15 -11.11
N GLY A 65 6.19 7.08 -11.17
CA GLY A 65 5.63 7.58 -12.42
C GLY A 65 6.69 8.22 -13.31
N ASN A 66 7.51 9.10 -12.77
CA ASN A 66 8.61 9.73 -13.49
C ASN A 66 9.63 8.69 -14.00
N ILE A 67 9.97 7.70 -13.18
CA ILE A 67 10.86 6.60 -13.57
C ILE A 67 10.24 5.82 -14.73
N SER A 68 8.98 5.44 -14.63
CA SER A 68 8.26 4.73 -15.69
C SER A 68 8.24 5.52 -17.00
N ASP A 69 8.02 6.84 -16.95
CA ASP A 69 8.00 7.70 -18.13
C ASP A 69 9.39 7.82 -18.78
N VAL A 70 10.45 7.84 -17.98
CA VAL A 70 11.83 7.80 -18.53
C VAL A 70 12.10 6.47 -19.20
N MET A 71 11.79 5.35 -18.54
CA MET A 71 11.98 4.01 -19.08
C MET A 71 11.27 3.83 -20.42
N ARG A 72 10.03 4.30 -20.54
CA ARG A 72 9.26 4.25 -21.81
C ARG A 72 9.86 5.09 -22.92
N ARG A 73 10.54 6.19 -22.60
CA ARG A 73 11.23 7.02 -23.60
C ARG A 73 12.52 6.39 -24.09
N GLU A 74 13.27 5.74 -23.19
CA GLU A 74 14.57 5.13 -23.50
C GLU A 74 14.41 3.76 -24.16
N ASP A 75 13.42 2.98 -23.75
CA ASP A 75 13.11 1.66 -24.35
C ASP A 75 11.72 1.65 -24.97
N THR A 76 11.66 2.03 -26.26
CA THR A 76 10.43 2.02 -27.06
C THR A 76 10.05 0.61 -27.55
N THR A 77 10.88 -0.40 -27.32
CA THR A 77 10.64 -1.78 -27.74
C THR A 77 9.88 -2.58 -26.68
N ALA A 78 10.01 -2.21 -25.41
CA ALA A 78 9.27 -2.84 -24.32
C ALA A 78 7.80 -2.41 -24.33
N GLN A 79 6.90 -3.38 -24.37
CA GLN A 79 5.46 -3.11 -24.27
C GLN A 79 5.07 -2.67 -22.86
N THR A 80 5.72 -3.24 -21.83
CA THR A 80 5.50 -2.94 -20.42
C THR A 80 6.80 -3.10 -19.62
N HIS A 81 7.11 -2.13 -18.78
CA HIS A 81 8.15 -2.29 -17.77
C HIS A 81 7.56 -2.97 -16.54
N THR A 82 8.34 -3.83 -15.90
CA THR A 82 7.86 -4.66 -14.77
C THR A 82 8.58 -4.29 -13.48
N LEU A 83 7.89 -4.50 -12.36
CA LEU A 83 8.40 -4.31 -11.01
C LEU A 83 8.63 -5.66 -10.33
N GLY A 84 9.83 -5.85 -9.76
CA GLY A 84 10.09 -6.77 -8.66
C GLY A 84 10.43 -5.95 -7.43
N SER A 85 9.80 -6.22 -6.31
CA SER A 85 9.89 -5.38 -5.13
C SER A 85 10.34 -6.16 -3.90
N LEU A 86 11.25 -5.56 -3.12
CA LEU A 86 11.81 -6.11 -1.89
C LEU A 86 11.42 -5.24 -0.69
N PHE A 87 11.21 -5.89 0.46
CA PHE A 87 10.88 -5.20 1.71
C PHE A 87 9.60 -4.34 1.60
N ASP A 88 8.57 -4.93 1.04
CA ASP A 88 7.37 -4.22 0.59
C ASP A 88 6.53 -3.62 1.70
N GLY A 89 6.74 -4.03 2.95
CA GLY A 89 5.84 -3.64 4.03
C GLY A 89 4.41 -4.03 3.70
N ILE A 90 3.52 -3.05 3.68
CA ILE A 90 2.12 -3.25 3.31
C ILE A 90 1.84 -3.03 1.82
N GLY A 91 2.83 -3.17 0.96
CA GLY A 91 2.68 -3.15 -0.49
C GLY A 91 2.66 -1.78 -1.16
N GLY A 92 3.27 -0.77 -0.56
CA GLY A 92 3.25 0.60 -1.08
C GLY A 92 3.90 0.77 -2.43
N PHE A 93 5.06 0.17 -2.68
CA PHE A 93 5.76 0.23 -3.97
C PHE A 93 4.99 -0.53 -5.08
N PRO A 94 4.61 -1.80 -4.88
CA PRO A 94 3.76 -2.51 -5.83
C PRO A 94 2.48 -1.75 -6.18
N TYR A 95 1.83 -1.17 -5.17
CA TYR A 95 0.61 -0.40 -5.37
C TYR A 95 0.84 0.83 -6.24
N CYS A 96 1.82 1.69 -5.90
CA CYS A 96 2.14 2.88 -6.71
C CYS A 96 2.55 2.53 -8.15
N TRP A 97 3.29 1.43 -8.33
CA TRP A 97 3.70 0.98 -9.66
C TRP A 97 2.51 0.45 -10.47
N ALA A 98 1.67 -0.39 -9.86
CA ALA A 98 0.50 -0.98 -10.49
C ALA A 98 -0.49 0.07 -10.98
N MET A 99 -0.70 1.12 -10.17
CA MET A 99 -1.53 2.27 -10.53
C MET A 99 -1.09 2.95 -11.83
N ARG A 100 0.20 3.00 -12.09
CA ARG A 100 0.78 3.68 -13.25
C ARG A 100 0.94 2.76 -14.46
N ASN A 101 1.23 1.49 -14.25
CA ASN A 101 1.67 0.54 -15.28
C ASN A 101 0.74 -0.66 -15.46
N GLY A 102 -0.34 -0.74 -14.68
CA GLY A 102 -1.20 -1.93 -14.61
C GLY A 102 -0.70 -2.98 -13.63
N LYS A 103 -1.62 -3.75 -13.06
CA LYS A 103 -1.29 -4.72 -12.03
C LYS A 103 -0.42 -5.87 -12.53
N GLU A 104 -0.58 -6.28 -13.76
CA GLU A 104 0.21 -7.32 -14.41
C GLU A 104 1.69 -6.93 -14.58
N SER A 105 2.01 -5.65 -14.37
CA SER A 105 3.39 -5.18 -14.40
C SER A 105 4.16 -5.49 -13.10
N VAL A 106 3.50 -5.78 -11.99
CA VAL A 106 4.13 -6.28 -10.77
C VAL A 106 4.33 -7.79 -10.91
N ARG A 107 5.59 -8.24 -10.87
CA ARG A 107 5.95 -9.64 -11.12
C ARG A 107 6.14 -10.45 -9.86
N TRP A 108 6.66 -9.83 -8.83
CA TRP A 108 6.84 -10.45 -7.52
C TRP A 108 7.08 -9.37 -6.47
N ASN A 109 6.79 -9.71 -5.24
CA ASN A 109 7.09 -8.92 -4.04
C ASN A 109 7.72 -9.82 -2.98
N SER A 110 8.32 -9.22 -1.96
CA SER A 110 8.92 -9.94 -0.82
C SER A 110 8.82 -9.10 0.44
N GLU A 111 8.25 -9.71 1.47
CA GLU A 111 8.13 -9.17 2.83
C GLU A 111 8.40 -10.28 3.83
N ILE A 112 9.00 -9.97 4.99
CA ILE A 112 9.33 -10.95 6.04
C ILE A 112 8.45 -10.81 7.29
N GLU A 113 7.86 -9.65 7.49
CA GLU A 113 6.97 -9.38 8.62
C GLU A 113 5.60 -9.99 8.35
N GLU A 114 5.14 -10.87 9.22
CA GLU A 114 3.94 -11.70 9.05
C GLU A 114 2.64 -10.90 8.80
N PHE A 115 2.40 -9.79 9.52
CA PHE A 115 1.19 -8.99 9.28
C PHE A 115 1.26 -8.18 7.98
N PRO A 116 2.33 -7.46 7.66
CA PRO A 116 2.51 -6.85 6.33
C PRO A 116 2.39 -7.86 5.19
N GLU A 117 2.97 -9.06 5.32
CA GLU A 117 2.83 -10.14 4.34
C GLU A 117 1.35 -10.53 4.13
N ALA A 118 0.58 -10.67 5.22
CA ALA A 118 -0.84 -10.97 5.13
C ALA A 118 -1.63 -9.85 4.43
N VAL A 119 -1.27 -8.58 4.66
CA VAL A 119 -1.87 -7.43 3.94
C VAL A 119 -1.53 -7.50 2.45
N VAL A 120 -0.26 -7.71 2.10
CA VAL A 120 0.19 -7.83 0.71
C VAL A 120 -0.51 -9.01 0.02
N THR A 121 -0.58 -10.17 0.67
CA THR A 121 -1.27 -11.35 0.13
C THR A 121 -2.75 -11.08 -0.14
N GLN A 122 -3.43 -10.35 0.75
CA GLN A 122 -4.84 -10.00 0.54
C GLN A 122 -5.05 -9.10 -0.69
N HIS A 123 -4.15 -8.15 -0.94
CA HIS A 123 -4.30 -7.21 -2.04
C HIS A 123 -3.68 -7.69 -3.35
N PHE A 124 -2.65 -8.54 -3.27
CA PHE A 124 -1.86 -8.96 -4.43
C PHE A 124 -1.83 -10.48 -4.65
N GLY A 125 -2.24 -11.28 -3.68
CA GLY A 125 -2.12 -12.74 -3.70
C GLY A 125 -3.18 -13.48 -4.50
N ASP A 126 -4.36 -12.92 -4.72
CA ASP A 126 -5.44 -13.51 -5.50
C ASP A 126 -5.71 -12.72 -6.79
N GLU A 127 -6.30 -13.38 -7.79
CA GLU A 127 -6.45 -12.88 -9.17
C GLU A 127 -7.25 -11.58 -9.32
N ASP A 128 -7.87 -11.10 -8.26
CA ASP A 128 -8.71 -9.90 -8.28
C ASP A 128 -8.12 -8.79 -7.42
N TRP A 129 -7.18 -8.07 -8.00
CA TRP A 129 -6.70 -6.81 -7.43
C TRP A 129 -7.82 -5.77 -7.54
N GLY A 130 -8.64 -5.66 -6.53
CA GLY A 130 -9.70 -4.66 -6.46
C GLY A 130 -9.25 -3.20 -6.52
N ILE A 131 -8.42 -2.88 -7.51
CA ILE A 131 -8.12 -1.50 -7.88
C ILE A 131 -9.23 -1.07 -8.85
N GLU A 132 -10.46 -0.99 -8.35
CA GLU A 132 -11.54 -0.25 -8.98
C GLU A 132 -11.50 1.17 -8.39
N GLY A 133 -10.91 2.10 -9.12
CA GLY A 133 -10.92 3.51 -8.78
C GLY A 133 -10.12 4.33 -9.76
N ASP A 134 -10.68 5.45 -10.18
CA ASP A 134 -9.96 6.48 -10.92
C ASP A 134 -9.07 7.22 -9.93
N PHE A 135 -7.77 6.88 -9.92
CA PHE A 135 -6.79 7.40 -8.96
C PHE A 135 -6.54 8.89 -9.09
N ASP A 136 -6.92 9.51 -10.19
CA ASP A 136 -6.87 10.96 -10.34
C ASP A 136 -7.79 11.67 -9.35
N GLU A 137 -8.81 11.00 -8.79
CA GLU A 137 -9.67 11.55 -7.73
C GLU A 137 -8.97 11.61 -6.35
N TYR A 138 -7.97 10.76 -6.08
CA TYR A 138 -7.32 10.69 -4.76
C TYR A 138 -6.13 11.65 -4.60
N PHE A 139 -5.61 12.21 -5.69
CA PHE A 139 -4.41 13.06 -5.67
C PHE A 139 -4.61 14.46 -6.29
N GLN A 140 -5.89 14.92 -6.36
CA GLN A 140 -6.22 16.31 -6.70
C GLN A 140 -6.15 17.26 -5.52
#